data_6d46e624a68bc099b406ea884fa300bd
#
_entry.id   6d46e624a68bc099b406ea884fa300bd
#
_cell.length_a   1.000
_cell.length_b   1.000
_cell.length_c   1.000
_cell.angle_alpha   90.00
_cell.angle_beta   90.00
_cell.angle_gamma   90.00
#
_symmetry.space_group_name_H-M   'P 1'
#
loop_
_entity.id
_entity.type
_entity.pdbx_description
1 polymer ?
#
loop_
_entity_poly.entity_id
_entity_poly.type
_entity_poly.pdbx_seq_one_letter_code
_entity_poly.pdbx_strand_id
1 'polypeptide(L)'
;MTNTFNKVTESIKNAPAWQQKYREIMLLGKTLPALADVLKTDDALVSGCESKVWMFVEFDLTENTLVVIGDSDTRIVKGLLAIILALYNGLTPEQVVNKNAYEEFEKLGLISHLSASRGNGIKAMVDKIQTMAQHKLS
;
A
#
# COMPACT_ATOMS: atom_id res chain seq x y z
N MET A 1 -18.03 4.74 -3.37
CA MET A 1 -17.09 4.43 -2.29
C MET A 1 -16.17 3.28 -2.68
N THR A 2 -16.73 2.15 -3.10
CA THR A 2 -15.94 1.02 -3.56
C THR A 2 -15.09 1.34 -4.78
N ASN A 3 -15.36 2.45 -5.47
CA ASN A 3 -14.66 2.83 -6.70
C ASN A 3 -13.42 3.69 -6.47
N THR A 4 -13.13 4.05 -5.21
CA THR A 4 -11.97 4.92 -4.93
C THR A 4 -10.66 4.27 -5.38
N PHE A 5 -10.46 3.01 -5.03
CA PHE A 5 -9.27 2.26 -5.44
C PHE A 5 -9.18 2.18 -6.97
N ASN A 6 -10.28 1.82 -7.63
CA ASN A 6 -10.33 1.72 -9.09
C ASN A 6 -10.03 3.04 -9.76
N LYS A 7 -10.55 4.12 -9.21
CA LYS A 7 -10.34 5.46 -9.74
C LYS A 7 -8.87 5.89 -9.62
N VAL A 8 -8.28 5.63 -8.45
CA VAL A 8 -6.89 5.96 -8.17
C VAL A 8 -5.94 5.18 -9.07
N THR A 9 -6.26 3.92 -9.38
CA THR A 9 -5.38 3.03 -10.13
C THR A 9 -5.73 2.94 -11.63
N GLU A 10 -6.72 3.66 -12.09
CA GLU A 10 -7.18 3.59 -13.48
C GLU A 10 -6.07 3.88 -14.49
N SER A 11 -5.28 4.91 -14.26
CA SER A 11 -4.19 5.27 -15.17
C SER A 11 -3.12 4.19 -15.25
N ILE A 12 -2.88 3.49 -14.14
CA ILE A 12 -1.94 2.38 -14.10
C ILE A 12 -2.48 1.20 -14.91
N LYS A 13 -3.74 0.86 -14.67
CA LYS A 13 -4.40 -0.25 -15.36
C LYS A 13 -4.41 -0.05 -16.87
N ASN A 14 -4.69 1.17 -17.30
CA ASN A 14 -4.86 1.50 -18.71
C ASN A 14 -3.55 1.80 -19.45
N ALA A 15 -2.44 1.96 -18.73
CA ALA A 15 -1.16 2.21 -19.36
C ALA A 15 -0.74 0.98 -20.18
N PRO A 16 -0.38 1.15 -21.46
CA PRO A 16 -0.17 0.00 -22.36
C PRO A 16 1.17 -0.71 -22.20
N ALA A 17 2.16 -0.06 -21.61
CA ALA A 17 3.50 -0.64 -21.47
C ALA A 17 4.01 -0.45 -20.05
N TRP A 18 4.98 -1.29 -19.65
CA TRP A 18 5.54 -1.25 -18.30
C TRP A 18 6.11 0.11 -17.94
N GLN A 19 6.83 0.75 -18.87
CA GLN A 19 7.42 2.06 -18.61
C GLN A 19 6.36 3.09 -18.24
N GLN A 20 5.22 3.04 -18.91
CA GLN A 20 4.12 3.95 -18.62
C GLN A 20 3.44 3.62 -17.31
N LYS A 21 3.28 2.33 -17.00
CA LYS A 21 2.77 1.90 -15.69
C LYS A 21 3.68 2.38 -14.56
N TYR A 22 4.98 2.19 -14.72
CA TYR A 22 6.00 2.61 -13.76
C TYR A 22 5.90 4.12 -13.48
N ARG A 23 5.76 4.89 -14.54
CA ARG A 23 5.60 6.34 -14.44
C ARG A 23 4.33 6.72 -13.67
N GLU A 24 3.21 6.05 -13.98
CA GLU A 24 1.94 6.32 -13.28
C GLU A 24 2.02 5.95 -11.81
N ILE A 25 2.71 4.86 -11.48
CA ILE A 25 2.93 4.47 -10.10
C ILE A 25 3.71 5.56 -9.35
N MET A 26 4.78 6.08 -9.96
CA MET A 26 5.57 7.14 -9.32
C MET A 26 4.76 8.43 -9.16
N LEU A 27 3.93 8.77 -10.15
CA LEU A 27 3.05 9.93 -10.04
C LEU A 27 2.05 9.76 -8.91
N LEU A 28 1.51 8.57 -8.75
CA LEU A 28 0.59 8.27 -7.66
C LEU A 28 1.30 8.44 -6.31
N GLY A 29 2.54 8.00 -6.21
CA GLY A 29 3.33 8.15 -4.98
C GLY A 29 3.49 9.60 -4.55
N LYS A 30 3.55 10.52 -5.50
CA LYS A 30 3.64 11.95 -5.19
C LYS A 30 2.39 12.50 -4.51
N THR A 31 1.26 11.80 -4.62
CA THR A 31 0.02 12.22 -3.97
C THR A 31 -0.01 11.87 -2.49
N LEU A 32 0.87 10.97 -2.02
CA LEU A 32 0.96 10.66 -0.61
C LEU A 32 1.58 11.83 0.14
N PRO A 33 0.96 12.28 1.24
CA PRO A 33 1.58 13.30 2.07
C PRO A 33 2.92 12.79 2.61
N ALA A 34 3.92 13.66 2.62
CA ALA A 34 5.19 13.31 3.23
C ALA A 34 5.01 13.11 4.72
N LEU A 35 5.61 12.05 5.26
CA LEU A 35 5.60 11.81 6.69
C LEU A 35 6.63 12.72 7.36
N ALA A 36 6.24 13.37 8.45
CA ALA A 36 7.18 14.21 9.21
C ALA A 36 8.37 13.37 9.69
N ASP A 37 9.56 13.95 9.66
CA ASP A 37 10.79 13.22 10.05
C ASP A 37 10.71 12.64 11.44
N VAL A 38 10.07 13.34 12.37
CA VAL A 38 9.91 12.86 13.76
C VAL A 38 9.11 11.56 13.83
N LEU A 39 8.29 11.27 12.82
CA LEU A 39 7.50 10.03 12.74
C LEU A 39 8.26 8.91 12.02
N LYS A 40 9.40 9.20 11.39
CA LYS A 40 10.20 8.19 10.69
C LYS A 40 11.09 7.46 11.68
N THR A 41 10.45 6.71 12.56
CA THR A 41 11.12 5.99 13.66
C THR A 41 11.38 4.54 13.26
N ASP A 42 12.28 3.89 14.01
CA ASP A 42 12.57 2.47 13.79
C ASP A 42 11.33 1.59 14.03
N ASP A 43 10.47 1.99 14.98
CA ASP A 43 9.23 1.25 15.26
C ASP A 43 8.26 1.25 14.09
N ALA A 44 8.28 2.29 13.28
CA ALA A 44 7.42 2.42 12.12
C ALA A 44 7.97 1.71 10.88
N LEU A 45 9.25 1.35 10.88
CA LEU A 45 9.87 0.66 9.74
C LEU A 45 9.23 -0.69 9.49
N VAL A 46 8.94 -0.95 8.22
CA VAL A 46 8.41 -2.24 7.77
C VAL A 46 9.60 -3.16 7.51
N SER A 47 9.68 -4.27 8.26
CA SER A 47 10.74 -5.25 8.10
C SER A 47 10.55 -6.02 6.80
N GLY A 48 11.66 -6.35 6.13
CA GLY A 48 11.63 -7.14 4.90
C GLY A 48 11.64 -6.33 3.62
N CYS A 49 11.72 -5.01 3.72
CA CYS A 49 11.87 -4.12 2.58
C CYS A 49 13.33 -3.70 2.43
N GLU A 50 13.87 -3.69 1.22
CA GLU A 50 15.19 -3.12 0.94
C GLU A 50 15.18 -1.60 1.09
N SER A 51 14.13 -0.98 0.51
CA SER A 51 13.91 0.45 0.69
C SER A 51 13.32 0.69 2.07
N LYS A 52 13.58 1.86 2.63
CA LYS A 52 12.96 2.23 3.91
C LYS A 52 11.49 2.57 3.66
N VAL A 53 10.62 1.91 4.39
CA VAL A 53 9.19 2.15 4.38
C VAL A 53 8.74 2.31 5.83
N TRP A 54 8.07 3.41 6.12
CA TRP A 54 7.49 3.65 7.44
C TRP A 54 5.98 3.58 7.32
N MET A 55 5.32 2.85 8.22
CA MET A 55 3.86 2.72 8.23
C MET A 55 3.33 2.77 9.65
N PHE A 56 2.25 3.50 9.83
CA PHE A 56 1.46 3.50 11.04
C PHE A 56 0.08 2.93 10.70
N VAL A 57 -0.29 1.86 11.39
CA VAL A 57 -1.53 1.12 11.11
C VAL A 57 -2.41 1.16 12.35
N GLU A 58 -3.60 1.73 12.21
CA GLU A 58 -4.55 1.84 13.31
C GLU A 58 -5.97 1.63 12.79
N PHE A 59 -6.91 1.36 13.70
CA PHE A 59 -8.33 1.35 13.37
C PHE A 59 -9.01 2.50 14.11
N ASP A 60 -9.86 3.22 13.38
CA ASP A 60 -10.68 4.28 13.95
C ASP A 60 -11.59 3.67 15.00
N LEU A 61 -11.57 4.22 16.21
CA LEU A 61 -12.36 3.70 17.32
C LEU A 61 -13.86 3.88 17.13
N THR A 62 -14.26 4.89 16.36
CA THR A 62 -15.67 5.19 16.13
C THR A 62 -16.28 4.27 15.09
N GLU A 63 -15.64 4.12 13.95
CA GLU A 63 -16.17 3.36 12.82
C GLU A 63 -15.54 2.00 12.64
N ASN A 64 -14.48 1.71 13.39
CA ASN A 64 -13.71 0.48 13.29
C ASN A 64 -13.21 0.22 11.87
N THR A 65 -12.72 1.27 11.22
CA THR A 65 -12.14 1.20 9.89
C THR A 65 -10.65 1.48 9.93
N LEU A 66 -9.92 0.87 9.00
CA LEU A 66 -8.47 0.98 8.94
C LEU A 66 -8.04 2.39 8.54
N VAL A 67 -7.07 2.90 9.27
CA VAL A 67 -6.36 4.15 8.93
C VAL A 67 -4.88 3.82 8.86
N VAL A 68 -4.30 3.90 7.67
CA VAL A 68 -2.88 3.67 7.46
C VAL A 68 -2.28 4.93 6.87
N ILE A 69 -1.18 5.40 7.46
CA ILE A 69 -0.34 6.43 6.86
C ILE A 69 1.06 5.86 6.69
N GLY A 70 1.80 6.37 5.73
CA GLY A 70 3.14 5.89 5.51
C GLY A 70 3.89 6.70 4.48
N ASP A 71 5.18 6.37 4.36
CA ASP A 71 6.09 7.03 3.43
C ASP A 71 7.22 6.07 3.08
N SER A 72 7.98 6.39 2.06
CA SER A 72 9.17 5.65 1.66
C SER A 72 10.22 6.61 1.12
N ASP A 73 11.47 6.20 1.22
CA ASP A 73 12.60 6.94 0.66
C ASP A 73 12.80 6.68 -0.84
N THR A 74 12.05 5.77 -1.42
CA THR A 74 12.17 5.36 -2.82
C THR A 74 10.87 5.67 -3.57
N ARG A 75 10.96 6.38 -4.69
CA ARG A 75 9.78 6.86 -5.43
C ARG A 75 8.84 5.75 -5.87
N ILE A 76 9.38 4.67 -6.45
CA ILE A 76 8.52 3.58 -6.93
C ILE A 76 7.86 2.86 -5.76
N VAL A 77 8.58 2.66 -4.67
CA VAL A 77 8.03 2.01 -3.47
C VAL A 77 6.95 2.88 -2.84
N LYS A 78 7.15 4.20 -2.83
CA LYS A 78 6.13 5.14 -2.36
C LYS A 78 4.85 5.02 -3.20
N GLY A 79 5.00 4.84 -4.51
CA GLY A 79 3.85 4.62 -5.40
C GLY A 79 3.14 3.30 -5.11
N LEU A 80 3.90 2.23 -4.89
CA LEU A 80 3.32 0.94 -4.53
C LEU A 80 2.62 1.01 -3.18
N LEU A 81 3.20 1.73 -2.23
CA LEU A 81 2.57 2.01 -0.94
C LEU A 81 1.24 2.75 -1.13
N ALA A 82 1.23 3.75 -2.00
CA ALA A 82 -0.01 4.51 -2.29
C ALA A 82 -1.13 3.60 -2.80
N ILE A 83 -0.80 2.62 -3.65
CA ILE A 83 -1.77 1.64 -4.13
C ILE A 83 -2.31 0.81 -2.95
N ILE A 84 -1.43 0.33 -2.09
CA ILE A 84 -1.81 -0.48 -0.93
C ILE A 84 -2.71 0.32 0.01
N LEU A 85 -2.37 1.56 0.28
CA LEU A 85 -3.17 2.42 1.15
C LEU A 85 -4.54 2.70 0.54
N ALA A 86 -4.60 2.93 -0.77
CA ALA A 86 -5.88 3.14 -1.45
C ALA A 86 -6.77 1.90 -1.38
N LEU A 87 -6.16 0.70 -1.38
CA LEU A 87 -6.91 -0.55 -1.31
C LEU A 87 -7.49 -0.80 0.07
N TYR A 88 -6.74 -0.54 1.12
CA TYR A 88 -7.09 -0.96 2.48
C TYR A 88 -7.70 0.13 3.36
N ASN A 89 -7.35 1.40 3.15
CA ASN A 89 -7.88 2.47 3.99
C ASN A 89 -9.40 2.51 3.92
N GLY A 90 -10.02 2.61 5.09
CA GLY A 90 -11.46 2.70 5.20
C GLY A 90 -12.19 1.36 5.30
N LEU A 91 -11.45 0.24 5.22
CA LEU A 91 -12.05 -1.08 5.35
C LEU A 91 -12.14 -1.49 6.83
N THR A 92 -13.14 -2.32 7.15
CA THR A 92 -13.25 -2.93 8.48
C THR A 92 -12.21 -4.04 8.61
N PRO A 93 -11.90 -4.51 9.85
CA PRO A 93 -10.97 -5.61 10.03
C PRO A 93 -11.33 -6.85 9.20
N GLU A 94 -12.61 -7.21 9.15
CA GLU A 94 -13.06 -8.35 8.36
C GLU A 94 -12.80 -8.16 6.87
N GLN A 95 -13.09 -6.97 6.36
CA GLN A 95 -12.84 -6.65 4.96
C GLN A 95 -11.35 -6.68 4.64
N VAL A 96 -10.51 -6.21 5.55
CA VAL A 96 -9.05 -6.23 5.36
C VAL A 96 -8.55 -7.67 5.24
N VAL A 97 -8.92 -8.55 6.16
CA VAL A 97 -8.41 -9.94 6.13
C VAL A 97 -8.90 -10.71 4.92
N ASN A 98 -10.03 -10.31 4.35
CA ASN A 98 -10.60 -10.97 3.17
C ASN A 98 -10.13 -10.33 1.84
N LYS A 99 -9.41 -9.22 1.89
CA LYS A 99 -8.94 -8.55 0.69
C LYS A 99 -7.57 -9.08 0.28
N ASN A 100 -7.47 -9.62 -0.92
CA ASN A 100 -6.21 -10.13 -1.46
C ASN A 100 -5.54 -9.05 -2.32
N ALA A 101 -4.50 -8.43 -1.78
CA ALA A 101 -3.77 -7.37 -2.48
C ALA A 101 -3.09 -7.88 -3.75
N TYR A 102 -2.61 -9.12 -3.75
CA TYR A 102 -1.92 -9.67 -4.91
C TYR A 102 -2.84 -9.82 -6.11
N GLU A 103 -4.10 -10.19 -5.89
CA GLU A 103 -5.09 -10.23 -6.97
C GLU A 103 -5.28 -8.85 -7.59
N GLU A 104 -5.32 -7.82 -6.76
CA GLU A 104 -5.47 -6.44 -7.25
C GLU A 104 -4.25 -5.99 -8.04
N PHE A 105 -3.04 -6.31 -7.56
CA PHE A 105 -1.81 -6.00 -8.29
C PHE A 105 -1.76 -6.76 -9.61
N GLU A 106 -2.22 -8.00 -9.64
CA GLU A 106 -2.28 -8.80 -10.86
C GLU A 106 -3.22 -8.17 -11.88
N LYS A 107 -4.40 -7.72 -11.43
CA LYS A 107 -5.37 -7.03 -12.30
C LYS A 107 -4.79 -5.76 -12.90
N LEU A 108 -3.87 -5.11 -12.21
CA LEU A 108 -3.20 -3.92 -12.71
C LEU A 108 -2.03 -4.26 -13.66
N GLY A 109 -1.72 -5.54 -13.82
CA GLY A 109 -0.63 -5.99 -14.66
C GLY A 109 0.75 -5.73 -14.08
N LEU A 110 0.87 -5.70 -12.76
CA LEU A 110 2.11 -5.31 -12.10
C LEU A 110 2.98 -6.48 -11.65
N ILE A 111 2.38 -7.60 -11.29
CA ILE A 111 3.11 -8.70 -10.63
C ILE A 111 4.29 -9.20 -11.47
N SER A 112 4.08 -9.39 -12.76
CA SER A 112 5.12 -9.94 -13.65
C SER A 112 6.29 -8.99 -13.89
N HIS A 113 6.12 -7.71 -13.55
CA HIS A 113 7.14 -6.69 -13.80
C HIS A 113 7.89 -6.27 -12.54
N LEU A 114 7.50 -6.78 -11.38
CA LEU A 114 8.15 -6.43 -10.12
C LEU A 114 9.36 -7.33 -9.89
N SER A 115 10.46 -6.73 -9.43
CA SER A 115 11.61 -7.49 -8.97
C SER A 115 11.24 -8.29 -7.72
N ALA A 116 12.03 -9.31 -7.39
CA ALA A 116 11.84 -10.09 -6.17
C ALA A 116 11.88 -9.19 -4.93
N SER A 117 12.80 -8.24 -4.92
CA SER A 117 12.95 -7.27 -3.83
C SER A 117 11.68 -6.44 -3.62
N ARG A 118 11.11 -5.92 -4.71
CA ARG A 118 9.87 -5.14 -4.61
C ARG A 118 8.67 -6.00 -4.25
N GLY A 119 8.61 -7.22 -4.76
CA GLY A 119 7.57 -8.17 -4.37
C GLY A 119 7.62 -8.49 -2.88
N ASN A 120 8.82 -8.68 -2.33
CA ASN A 120 9.00 -8.89 -0.90
C ASN A 120 8.57 -7.67 -0.08
N GLY A 121 8.85 -6.47 -0.59
CA GLY A 121 8.43 -5.23 0.06
C GLY A 121 6.91 -5.11 0.13
N ILE A 122 6.22 -5.43 -0.97
CA ILE A 122 4.75 -5.43 -1.00
C ILE A 122 4.22 -6.44 0.02
N LYS A 123 4.78 -7.65 0.05
CA LYS A 123 4.38 -8.67 1.00
C LYS A 123 4.53 -8.18 2.44
N ALA A 124 5.66 -7.55 2.76
CA ALA A 124 5.92 -7.05 4.11
C ALA A 124 4.91 -5.97 4.52
N MET A 125 4.59 -5.05 3.61
CA MET A 125 3.59 -4.01 3.88
C MET A 125 2.19 -4.59 4.09
N VAL A 126 1.80 -5.52 3.22
CA VAL A 126 0.49 -6.18 3.32
C VAL A 126 0.40 -7.00 4.59
N ASP A 127 1.46 -7.75 4.94
CA ASP A 127 1.48 -8.58 6.14
C ASP A 127 1.30 -7.73 7.40
N LYS A 128 1.91 -6.55 7.46
CA LYS A 128 1.76 -5.66 8.61
C LYS A 128 0.30 -5.23 8.77
N ILE A 129 -0.36 -4.88 7.69
CA ILE A 129 -1.77 -4.48 7.69
C ILE A 129 -2.66 -5.67 8.08
N GLN A 130 -2.42 -6.83 7.49
CA GLN A 130 -3.21 -8.04 7.74
C GLN A 130 -3.07 -8.50 9.20
N THR A 131 -1.86 -8.45 9.74
CA THR A 131 -1.61 -8.83 11.12
C THR A 131 -2.39 -7.94 12.07
N MET A 132 -2.40 -6.63 11.84
CA MET A 132 -3.15 -5.69 12.67
C MET A 132 -4.65 -6.00 12.61
N ALA A 133 -5.18 -6.27 11.42
CA ALA A 133 -6.60 -6.60 11.25
C ALA A 133 -6.97 -7.90 11.98
N GLN A 134 -6.12 -8.91 11.89
CA GLN A 134 -6.33 -10.18 12.60
C GLN A 134 -6.35 -10.00 14.11
N HIS A 135 -5.47 -9.14 14.64
CA HIS A 135 -5.45 -8.80 16.06
C HIS A 135 -6.76 -8.15 16.50
N LYS A 136 -7.34 -7.30 15.67
CA LYS A 136 -8.61 -6.64 15.99
C LYS A 136 -9.77 -7.63 16.04
N LEU A 137 -9.68 -8.73 15.31
CA LEU A 137 -10.74 -9.76 15.28
C LEU A 137 -10.60 -10.80 16.39
N SER A 138 -9.46 -10.83 17.05
CA SER A 138 -9.18 -11.80 18.14
C SER A 138 -9.88 -11.44 19.44
#